data_7b4322833125897acf2cde4347fa6a01
#
_entry.id   7b4322833125897acf2cde4347fa6a01
#
_cell.length_a   1.000
_cell.length_b   1.000
_cell.length_c   1.000
_cell.angle_alpha   90.00
_cell.angle_beta   90.00
_cell.angle_gamma   90.00
#
_symmetry.space_group_name_H-M   'P 1'
#
loop_
_entity.id
_entity.type
_entity.pdbx_description
1 polymer ?
#
loop_
_entity_poly.entity_id
_entity_poly.type
_entity_poly.pdbx_seq_one_letter_code
_entity_poly.pdbx_strand_id
1 'polypeptide(L)'
;MDELSDQDVIITAALPYAYDDLHLGHVASTHLPPDILYRYLKLKGKNVIQVCASDDFGTPILIAAEKLGKDPAEYVAGWNRRFREDLERVGIIYDLFDRTSSPENVEMVQSFFTKLNENGYIFVSEIDQFYCETDKKFLPDRYVVGKCPYCGAEEQYSDVCENCGRTLQTGQILNPHCAICRNPPVLKKSTHYFFKLSAFSQQLDTWLKETPGLQGDVKNYVLNWIKDGLQDWDITRDLSWGVPIPLKEAKGKVLYGWFDNHLCYITTALKAAGKSGKAGRDYWNGAKLYHFIGKDIVYHHYLFLPSMRMGEGEYKLPDYIPTRGHLLLQGKKVSRSRHWMITVRDFVKDFPPDYLRFYLTRIVPQSQADANFDLREFADKINNELVANIGNFVYRALSFVQSRHGGVVPAPAGKGADEDEILADLGSAVGDTGNLIEQGHYDRALRRVLDFATKCNQYFQKKAPWEGNTDEPTTVYYSCNLVAGLAVLLSPFLPFSAREIWSQLSFEGLLEEGGWDVASELRVEAGRRISNPKPVYKKVEEADLGKVRVLLG
;
A
#
# COMPACT_ATOMS: atom_id res chain seq x y z
N MET A 1 -4.68 12.69 23.94
CA MET A 1 -4.46 12.30 22.56
C MET A 1 -3.29 13.08 21.98
N ASP A 2 -2.09 12.76 22.45
CA ASP A 2 -0.83 13.34 21.93
C ASP A 2 0.23 12.24 21.87
N GLU A 3 -0.17 11.03 21.46
CA GLU A 3 0.72 9.87 21.45
C GLU A 3 1.75 9.86 20.30
N LEU A 4 1.70 10.84 19.39
CA LEU A 4 2.65 10.96 18.27
C LEU A 4 3.60 12.17 18.42
N SER A 5 3.69 12.81 19.62
CA SER A 5 4.30 14.14 19.74
C SER A 5 5.74 14.22 19.26
N ASP A 6 6.66 13.30 19.60
CA ASP A 6 8.08 13.37 19.19
C ASP A 6 8.69 12.04 18.72
N GLN A 7 7.89 10.99 18.59
CA GLN A 7 8.39 9.68 18.21
C GLN A 7 8.57 9.57 16.68
N ASP A 8 9.70 9.01 16.26
CA ASP A 8 9.92 8.63 14.86
C ASP A 8 8.87 7.62 14.39
N VAL A 9 8.46 7.68 13.12
CA VAL A 9 7.48 6.77 12.55
C VAL A 9 8.09 6.04 11.35
N ILE A 10 7.96 4.73 11.32
CA ILE A 10 8.34 3.89 10.20
C ILE A 10 7.08 3.26 9.61
N ILE A 11 6.84 3.54 8.34
CA ILE A 11 5.73 2.98 7.57
C ILE A 11 6.30 2.02 6.53
N THR A 12 5.81 0.78 6.53
CA THR A 12 6.15 -0.19 5.51
C THR A 12 4.90 -0.66 4.78
N ALA A 13 5.06 -1.01 3.52
CA ALA A 13 4.03 -1.63 2.70
C ALA A 13 4.44 -3.05 2.31
N ALA A 14 3.47 -3.97 2.21
CA ALA A 14 3.72 -5.33 1.74
C ALA A 14 4.43 -5.31 0.39
N LEU A 15 5.43 -6.16 0.26
CA LEU A 15 6.34 -6.19 -0.88
C LEU A 15 5.65 -6.81 -2.11
N PRO A 16 5.61 -6.12 -3.25
CA PRO A 16 5.14 -6.72 -4.49
C PRO A 16 6.14 -7.76 -5.00
N TYR A 17 5.61 -8.87 -5.49
CA TYR A 17 6.38 -9.99 -5.99
C TYR A 17 6.93 -9.70 -7.40
N ALA A 18 8.26 -9.79 -7.58
CA ALA A 18 8.97 -9.38 -8.81
C ALA A 18 8.73 -10.33 -10.01
N TYR A 19 7.47 -10.51 -10.36
CA TYR A 19 7.03 -11.49 -11.37
C TYR A 19 6.04 -10.92 -12.38
N ASP A 20 5.24 -9.92 -12.00
CA ASP A 20 4.18 -9.38 -12.86
C ASP A 20 3.82 -7.91 -12.50
N ASP A 21 3.06 -7.25 -13.38
CA ASP A 21 2.65 -5.86 -13.22
C ASP A 21 1.82 -5.59 -11.96
N LEU A 22 2.00 -4.40 -11.41
CA LEU A 22 1.12 -3.89 -10.36
C LEU A 22 -0.27 -3.62 -10.93
N HIS A 23 -1.28 -4.22 -10.33
CA HIS A 23 -2.68 -3.97 -10.64
C HIS A 23 -3.34 -3.10 -9.56
N LEU A 24 -4.56 -2.63 -9.82
CA LEU A 24 -5.29 -1.73 -8.93
C LEU A 24 -5.45 -2.27 -7.50
N GLY A 25 -5.50 -3.59 -7.32
CA GLY A 25 -5.60 -4.24 -6.01
C GLY A 25 -4.38 -4.01 -5.13
N HIS A 26 -3.15 -3.99 -5.69
CA HIS A 26 -1.95 -3.66 -4.92
C HIS A 26 -2.00 -2.22 -4.42
N VAL A 27 -2.44 -1.28 -5.27
CA VAL A 27 -2.61 0.13 -4.88
C VAL A 27 -3.65 0.26 -3.78
N ALA A 28 -4.80 -0.39 -3.94
CA ALA A 28 -5.95 -0.28 -3.04
C ALA A 28 -5.64 -0.73 -1.61
N SER A 29 -4.98 -1.88 -1.47
CA SER A 29 -4.80 -2.54 -0.17
C SER A 29 -3.50 -2.13 0.54
N THR A 30 -2.39 -2.00 -0.21
CA THR A 30 -1.05 -1.98 0.38
C THR A 30 -0.22 -0.73 0.10
N HIS A 31 -0.49 0.03 -0.97
CA HIS A 31 0.38 1.16 -1.32
C HIS A 31 -0.28 2.54 -1.14
N LEU A 32 -1.57 2.70 -1.46
CA LEU A 32 -2.26 3.98 -1.29
C LEU A 32 -2.53 4.32 0.19
N PRO A 33 -3.01 3.39 1.04
CA PRO A 33 -3.26 3.68 2.44
C PRO A 33 -2.04 4.20 3.22
N PRO A 34 -0.84 3.57 3.12
CA PRO A 34 0.35 4.10 3.78
C PRO A 34 0.79 5.45 3.24
N ASP A 35 0.66 5.72 1.91
CA ASP A 35 1.00 7.00 1.31
C ASP A 35 0.11 8.16 1.84
N ILE A 36 -1.19 7.90 2.08
CA ILE A 36 -2.08 8.89 2.71
C ILE A 36 -1.59 9.23 4.12
N LEU A 37 -1.28 8.23 4.95
CA LEU A 37 -0.76 8.44 6.30
C LEU A 37 0.59 9.16 6.27
N TYR A 38 1.50 8.74 5.41
CA TYR A 38 2.82 9.33 5.24
C TYR A 38 2.74 10.83 4.90
N ARG A 39 1.92 11.20 3.89
CA ARG A 39 1.73 12.60 3.48
C ARG A 39 1.15 13.45 4.60
N TYR A 40 0.14 12.93 5.29
CA TYR A 40 -0.45 13.62 6.44
C TYR A 40 0.58 13.85 7.55
N LEU A 41 1.34 12.81 7.93
CA LEU A 41 2.36 12.93 8.97
C LEU A 41 3.48 13.91 8.59
N LYS A 42 3.88 13.94 7.31
CA LYS A 42 4.83 14.97 6.81
C LYS A 42 4.25 16.38 6.96
N LEU A 43 2.99 16.60 6.60
CA LEU A 43 2.31 17.88 6.82
C LEU A 43 2.20 18.25 8.31
N LYS A 44 2.07 17.27 9.19
CA LYS A 44 2.11 17.50 10.66
C LYS A 44 3.54 17.74 11.18
N GLY A 45 4.53 17.82 10.32
CA GLY A 45 5.93 18.00 10.71
C GLY A 45 6.56 16.82 11.44
N LYS A 46 5.93 15.62 11.35
CA LYS A 46 6.45 14.42 12.01
C LYS A 46 7.65 13.86 11.26
N ASN A 47 8.56 13.28 12.02
CA ASN A 47 9.69 12.57 11.47
C ASN A 47 9.26 11.16 11.06
N VAL A 48 8.87 11.01 9.81
CA VAL A 48 8.34 9.78 9.25
C VAL A 48 9.14 9.35 8.02
N ILE A 49 9.41 8.06 7.92
CA ILE A 49 9.90 7.41 6.69
C ILE A 49 8.90 6.39 6.20
N GLN A 50 8.74 6.31 4.88
CA GLN A 50 7.94 5.31 4.20
C GLN A 50 8.84 4.46 3.31
N VAL A 51 8.84 3.15 3.50
CA VAL A 51 9.70 2.23 2.77
C VAL A 51 8.95 1.03 2.22
N CYS A 52 9.46 0.50 1.11
CA CYS A 52 9.00 -0.74 0.51
C CYS A 52 10.18 -1.40 -0.23
N ALA A 53 9.95 -2.60 -0.74
CA ALA A 53 10.92 -3.32 -1.57
C ALA A 53 10.17 -4.22 -2.56
N SER A 54 10.86 -4.76 -3.56
CA SER A 54 10.36 -5.90 -4.32
C SER A 54 10.73 -7.22 -3.63
N ASP A 55 9.81 -8.17 -3.65
CA ASP A 55 10.06 -9.56 -3.26
C ASP A 55 10.67 -10.29 -4.45
N ASP A 56 11.98 -10.55 -4.37
CA ASP A 56 12.80 -10.98 -5.49
C ASP A 56 13.05 -12.49 -5.53
N PHE A 57 12.70 -13.23 -4.48
CA PHE A 57 13.00 -14.66 -4.37
C PHE A 57 11.75 -15.52 -4.55
N GLY A 58 11.94 -16.72 -5.06
CA GLY A 58 10.89 -17.72 -5.19
C GLY A 58 10.87 -18.45 -6.52
N THR A 59 10.21 -19.60 -6.50
CA THR A 59 10.14 -20.54 -7.64
C THR A 59 9.56 -19.92 -8.92
N PRO A 60 8.46 -19.15 -8.91
CA PRO A 60 7.91 -18.57 -10.13
C PRO A 60 8.86 -17.57 -10.83
N ILE A 61 9.62 -16.79 -10.06
CA ILE A 61 10.63 -15.86 -10.59
C ILE A 61 11.74 -16.64 -11.30
N LEU A 62 12.27 -17.67 -10.64
CA LEU A 62 13.33 -18.49 -11.22
C LEU A 62 12.89 -19.15 -12.52
N ILE A 63 11.70 -19.77 -12.54
CA ILE A 63 11.13 -20.37 -13.75
C ILE A 63 10.94 -19.35 -14.86
N ALA A 64 10.48 -18.14 -14.54
CA ALA A 64 10.27 -17.08 -15.55
C ALA A 64 11.60 -16.59 -16.13
N ALA A 65 12.61 -16.38 -15.28
CA ALA A 65 13.96 -16.00 -15.70
C ALA A 65 14.60 -17.09 -16.59
N GLU A 66 14.52 -18.36 -16.17
CA GLU A 66 15.01 -19.51 -16.96
C GLU A 66 14.35 -19.60 -18.33
N LYS A 67 13.01 -19.44 -18.42
CA LYS A 67 12.27 -19.45 -19.70
C LYS A 67 12.69 -18.30 -20.65
N LEU A 68 13.08 -17.16 -20.09
CA LEU A 68 13.54 -15.99 -20.86
C LEU A 68 15.05 -16.02 -21.14
N GLY A 69 15.79 -17.01 -20.62
CA GLY A 69 17.26 -17.07 -20.71
C GLY A 69 17.95 -15.89 -20.03
N LYS A 70 17.35 -15.33 -18.98
CA LYS A 70 17.88 -14.20 -18.22
C LYS A 70 18.48 -14.65 -16.89
N ASP A 71 19.48 -13.92 -16.44
CA ASP A 71 19.96 -14.00 -15.06
C ASP A 71 18.84 -13.56 -14.09
N PRO A 72 18.52 -14.32 -13.02
CA PRO A 72 17.47 -13.96 -12.08
C PRO A 72 17.64 -12.58 -11.44
N ALA A 73 18.87 -12.17 -11.11
CA ALA A 73 19.15 -10.87 -10.51
C ALA A 73 18.85 -9.72 -11.47
N GLU A 74 19.15 -9.90 -12.76
CA GLU A 74 18.80 -8.93 -13.81
C GLU A 74 17.29 -8.88 -14.04
N TYR A 75 16.63 -10.04 -14.04
CA TYR A 75 15.18 -10.15 -14.19
C TYR A 75 14.44 -9.37 -13.11
N VAL A 76 14.74 -9.61 -11.82
CA VAL A 76 14.08 -8.91 -10.71
C VAL A 76 14.44 -7.43 -10.62
N ALA A 77 15.66 -7.04 -11.00
CA ALA A 77 16.05 -5.63 -11.08
C ALA A 77 15.20 -4.85 -12.11
N GLY A 78 14.78 -5.52 -13.19
CA GLY A 78 13.83 -4.96 -14.17
C GLY A 78 12.46 -4.70 -13.55
N TRP A 79 11.94 -5.67 -12.79
CA TRP A 79 10.65 -5.53 -12.10
C TRP A 79 10.68 -4.47 -11.00
N ASN A 80 11.73 -4.41 -10.20
CA ASN A 80 11.90 -3.40 -9.16
C ASN A 80 11.79 -1.98 -9.74
N ARG A 81 12.51 -1.68 -10.85
CA ARG A 81 12.40 -0.39 -11.56
C ARG A 81 10.98 -0.12 -12.01
N ARG A 82 10.33 -1.12 -12.61
CA ARG A 82 8.96 -1.01 -13.14
C ARG A 82 7.96 -0.69 -12.03
N PHE A 83 8.06 -1.35 -10.87
CA PHE A 83 7.19 -1.09 -9.74
C PHE A 83 7.34 0.34 -9.22
N ARG A 84 8.57 0.83 -9.08
CA ARG A 84 8.82 2.22 -8.69
C ARG A 84 8.16 3.21 -9.64
N GLU A 85 8.41 3.04 -10.93
CA GLU A 85 7.81 3.90 -11.96
C GLU A 85 6.28 3.89 -11.92
N ASP A 86 5.65 2.73 -11.73
CA ASP A 86 4.20 2.60 -11.69
C ASP A 86 3.59 3.24 -10.44
N LEU A 87 4.25 3.10 -9.29
CA LEU A 87 3.83 3.75 -8.04
C LEU A 87 4.00 5.27 -8.11
N GLU A 88 5.11 5.75 -8.66
CA GLU A 88 5.36 7.19 -8.87
C GLU A 88 4.32 7.81 -9.81
N ARG A 89 3.85 7.09 -10.84
CA ARG A 89 2.78 7.54 -11.75
C ARG A 89 1.46 7.84 -11.04
N VAL A 90 1.18 7.13 -9.95
CA VAL A 90 -0.01 7.38 -9.12
C VAL A 90 0.31 8.19 -7.86
N GLY A 91 1.48 8.84 -7.83
CA GLY A 91 1.90 9.74 -6.78
C GLY A 91 2.27 9.05 -5.47
N ILE A 92 2.52 7.74 -5.47
CA ILE A 92 2.98 7.00 -4.30
C ILE A 92 4.51 7.03 -4.30
N ILE A 93 5.09 7.61 -3.24
CA ILE A 93 6.53 7.87 -3.14
C ILE A 93 7.07 7.20 -1.88
N TYR A 94 8.17 6.48 -2.02
CA TYR A 94 8.91 5.87 -0.92
C TYR A 94 10.25 6.60 -0.72
N ASP A 95 10.65 6.83 0.54
CA ASP A 95 11.98 7.34 0.87
C ASP A 95 13.07 6.36 0.40
N LEU A 96 12.74 5.05 0.42
CA LEU A 96 13.51 4.00 -0.22
C LEU A 96 12.60 2.87 -0.70
N PHE A 97 12.76 2.48 -1.97
CA PHE A 97 12.19 1.26 -2.54
C PHE A 97 13.35 0.33 -2.89
N ASP A 98 13.59 -0.67 -2.04
CA ASP A 98 14.74 -1.58 -2.11
C ASP A 98 14.36 -2.94 -2.75
N ARG A 99 15.13 -3.98 -2.46
CA ARG A 99 14.97 -5.35 -2.96
C ARG A 99 15.29 -6.35 -1.87
N THR A 100 14.55 -7.47 -1.78
CA THR A 100 14.91 -8.55 -0.86
C THR A 100 16.25 -9.19 -1.23
N SER A 101 16.67 -9.10 -2.49
CA SER A 101 17.97 -9.55 -2.98
C SER A 101 19.13 -8.57 -2.73
N SER A 102 18.90 -7.44 -2.04
CA SER A 102 20.01 -6.53 -1.70
C SER A 102 21.02 -7.19 -0.76
N PRO A 103 22.32 -6.89 -0.91
CA PRO A 103 23.37 -7.50 -0.06
C PRO A 103 23.09 -7.33 1.43
N GLU A 104 22.64 -6.15 1.83
CA GLU A 104 22.34 -5.85 3.23
C GLU A 104 21.16 -6.66 3.76
N ASN A 105 20.16 -6.94 2.92
CA ASN A 105 19.06 -7.82 3.33
C ASN A 105 19.54 -9.27 3.43
N VAL A 106 20.36 -9.74 2.51
CA VAL A 106 20.96 -11.09 2.58
C VAL A 106 21.75 -11.26 3.87
N GLU A 107 22.57 -10.29 4.27
CA GLU A 107 23.32 -10.29 5.54
C GLU A 107 22.38 -10.31 6.74
N MET A 108 21.33 -9.50 6.75
CA MET A 108 20.31 -9.47 7.81
C MET A 108 19.62 -10.83 7.96
N VAL A 109 19.21 -11.43 6.86
CA VAL A 109 18.54 -12.73 6.82
C VAL A 109 19.45 -13.84 7.38
N GLN A 110 20.72 -13.84 6.97
CA GLN A 110 21.72 -14.80 7.48
C GLN A 110 21.99 -14.60 8.97
N SER A 111 22.05 -13.36 9.44
CA SER A 111 22.21 -13.02 10.86
C SER A 111 21.01 -13.52 11.70
N PHE A 112 19.79 -13.29 11.23
CA PHE A 112 18.58 -13.80 11.90
C PHE A 112 18.55 -15.32 11.94
N PHE A 113 18.86 -15.98 10.83
CA PHE A 113 18.96 -17.43 10.81
C PHE A 113 19.97 -17.95 11.84
N THR A 114 21.17 -17.38 11.87
CA THR A 114 22.24 -17.77 12.80
C THR A 114 21.76 -17.61 14.24
N LYS A 115 21.19 -16.46 14.58
CA LYS A 115 20.70 -16.18 15.93
C LYS A 115 19.56 -17.10 16.36
N LEU A 116 18.59 -17.36 15.47
CA LEU A 116 17.48 -18.28 15.73
C LEU A 116 17.98 -19.72 15.90
N ASN A 117 19.00 -20.13 15.14
CA ASN A 117 19.62 -21.44 15.25
C ASN A 117 20.38 -21.58 16.60
N GLU A 118 21.18 -20.59 16.98
CA GLU A 118 21.87 -20.54 18.28
C GLU A 118 20.88 -20.57 19.45
N ASN A 119 19.75 -19.90 19.34
CA ASN A 119 18.69 -19.89 20.35
C ASN A 119 17.82 -21.17 20.35
N GLY A 120 18.13 -22.15 19.47
CA GLY A 120 17.45 -23.45 19.43
C GLY A 120 16.07 -23.45 18.78
N TYR A 121 15.73 -22.39 18.01
CA TYR A 121 14.45 -22.28 17.29
C TYR A 121 14.50 -22.81 15.85
N ILE A 122 15.66 -23.27 15.40
CA ILE A 122 15.81 -23.98 14.11
C ILE A 122 16.12 -25.44 14.39
N PHE A 123 15.48 -26.33 13.64
CA PHE A 123 15.81 -27.78 13.68
C PHE A 123 15.83 -28.36 12.27
N VAL A 124 16.45 -29.50 12.13
CA VAL A 124 16.62 -30.22 10.86
C VAL A 124 15.68 -31.42 10.80
N SER A 125 15.04 -31.62 9.64
CA SER A 125 14.22 -32.79 9.37
C SER A 125 14.38 -33.23 7.92
N GLU A 126 14.25 -34.53 7.67
CA GLU A 126 14.18 -35.07 6.32
C GLU A 126 12.74 -35.09 5.83
N ILE A 127 12.53 -34.63 4.62
CA ILE A 127 11.24 -34.68 3.93
C ILE A 127 11.35 -35.42 2.61
N ASP A 128 10.24 -36.01 2.16
CA ASP A 128 10.13 -36.53 0.81
C ASP A 128 9.85 -35.38 -0.15
N GLN A 129 10.67 -35.25 -1.20
CA GLN A 129 10.54 -34.22 -2.20
C GLN A 129 10.68 -34.80 -3.61
N PHE A 130 9.96 -34.25 -4.58
CA PHE A 130 10.12 -34.66 -5.96
C PHE A 130 11.50 -34.29 -6.50
N TYR A 131 12.11 -35.23 -7.25
CA TYR A 131 13.40 -35.07 -7.90
C TYR A 131 13.30 -35.45 -9.39
N CYS A 132 13.77 -34.58 -10.27
CA CYS A 132 13.88 -34.88 -11.69
C CYS A 132 15.23 -35.54 -11.98
N GLU A 133 15.20 -36.77 -12.46
CA GLU A 133 16.43 -37.47 -12.82
C GLU A 133 17.05 -36.96 -14.13
N THR A 134 16.23 -36.41 -15.02
CA THR A 134 16.66 -35.82 -16.28
C THR A 134 17.34 -34.46 -16.05
N ASP A 135 16.71 -33.57 -15.28
CA ASP A 135 17.24 -32.22 -15.01
C ASP A 135 18.20 -32.24 -13.80
N LYS A 136 18.35 -33.37 -13.12
CA LYS A 136 19.23 -33.62 -11.96
C LYS A 136 19.05 -32.60 -10.83
N LYS A 137 17.79 -32.25 -10.54
CA LYS A 137 17.43 -31.28 -9.49
C LYS A 137 16.18 -31.71 -8.73
N PHE A 138 16.08 -31.26 -7.47
CA PHE A 138 14.83 -31.29 -6.73
C PHE A 138 13.82 -30.33 -7.35
N LEU A 139 12.54 -30.67 -7.25
CA LEU A 139 11.44 -29.97 -7.85
C LEU A 139 10.50 -29.43 -6.76
N PRO A 140 10.80 -28.28 -6.13
CA PRO A 140 9.89 -27.71 -5.16
C PRO A 140 8.67 -27.06 -5.85
N ASP A 141 7.54 -27.13 -5.16
CA ASP A 141 6.32 -26.37 -5.46
C ASP A 141 5.90 -26.44 -6.96
N ARG A 142 6.04 -25.34 -7.69
CA ARG A 142 5.57 -25.18 -9.09
C ARG A 142 6.45 -25.84 -10.15
N TYR A 143 7.52 -26.50 -9.76
CA TYR A 143 8.29 -27.34 -10.68
C TYR A 143 7.65 -28.70 -10.94
N VAL A 144 6.59 -29.06 -10.19
CA VAL A 144 5.83 -30.29 -10.43
C VAL A 144 4.40 -29.94 -10.81
N VAL A 145 3.95 -30.55 -11.90
CA VAL A 145 2.61 -30.37 -12.45
C VAL A 145 1.96 -31.73 -12.59
N GLY A 146 0.63 -31.78 -12.41
CA GLY A 146 -0.12 -33.01 -12.55
C GLY A 146 -1.62 -32.79 -12.38
N LYS A 147 -2.35 -33.85 -12.01
CA LYS A 147 -3.78 -33.81 -11.83
C LYS A 147 -4.14 -33.63 -10.36
N CYS A 148 -5.03 -32.67 -10.07
CA CYS A 148 -5.52 -32.44 -8.71
C CYS A 148 -6.32 -33.65 -8.18
N PRO A 149 -5.97 -34.23 -7.00
CA PRO A 149 -6.70 -35.37 -6.45
C PRO A 149 -8.12 -35.04 -5.97
N TYR A 150 -8.41 -33.76 -5.72
CA TYR A 150 -9.71 -33.32 -5.16
C TYR A 150 -10.74 -32.94 -6.23
N CYS A 151 -10.35 -32.23 -7.27
CA CYS A 151 -11.28 -31.76 -8.29
C CYS A 151 -11.04 -32.34 -9.69
N GLY A 152 -9.99 -33.13 -9.87
CA GLY A 152 -9.66 -33.77 -11.15
C GLY A 152 -9.12 -32.85 -12.24
N ALA A 153 -8.88 -31.58 -11.94
CA ALA A 153 -8.30 -30.64 -12.91
C ALA A 153 -6.87 -31.06 -13.29
N GLU A 154 -6.60 -31.11 -14.59
CA GLU A 154 -5.28 -31.40 -15.13
C GLU A 154 -4.35 -30.17 -15.06
N GLU A 155 -3.04 -30.37 -15.22
CA GLU A 155 -2.01 -29.32 -15.26
C GLU A 155 -2.02 -28.42 -14.02
N GLN A 156 -2.25 -28.99 -12.83
CA GLN A 156 -2.20 -28.26 -11.57
C GLN A 156 -0.85 -28.39 -10.89
N TYR A 157 -0.44 -27.36 -10.14
CA TYR A 157 0.81 -27.38 -9.38
C TYR A 157 0.72 -28.26 -8.14
N SER A 158 1.87 -28.75 -7.66
CA SER A 158 1.93 -29.70 -6.55
C SER A 158 1.77 -29.08 -5.17
N ASP A 159 1.77 -27.74 -5.06
CA ASP A 159 1.57 -26.99 -3.83
C ASP A 159 0.12 -26.54 -3.63
N VAL A 160 -0.51 -26.05 -4.71
CA VAL A 160 -1.87 -25.51 -4.68
C VAL A 160 -2.57 -25.78 -6.01
N CYS A 161 -3.81 -26.24 -5.96
CA CYS A 161 -4.65 -26.35 -7.14
C CYS A 161 -5.28 -24.99 -7.49
N GLU A 162 -4.94 -24.43 -8.64
CA GLU A 162 -5.49 -23.15 -9.09
C GLU A 162 -6.99 -23.21 -9.42
N ASN A 163 -7.52 -24.41 -9.71
CA ASN A 163 -8.94 -24.58 -10.02
C ASN A 163 -9.84 -24.61 -8.77
N CYS A 164 -9.48 -25.38 -7.73
CA CYS A 164 -10.30 -25.52 -6.52
C CYS A 164 -9.72 -24.82 -5.28
N GLY A 165 -8.51 -24.24 -5.37
CA GLY A 165 -7.86 -23.48 -4.31
C GLY A 165 -7.31 -24.31 -3.14
N ARG A 166 -7.38 -25.65 -3.21
CA ARG A 166 -6.86 -26.50 -2.14
C ARG A 166 -5.34 -26.63 -2.20
N THR A 167 -4.70 -26.55 -1.04
CA THR A 167 -3.29 -26.89 -0.87
C THR A 167 -3.08 -28.39 -0.97
N LEU A 168 -1.94 -28.78 -1.50
CA LEU A 168 -1.50 -30.15 -1.69
C LEU A 168 -0.21 -30.39 -0.90
N GLN A 169 -0.09 -31.56 -0.30
CA GLN A 169 1.18 -32.02 0.27
C GLN A 169 2.00 -32.76 -0.79
N THR A 170 3.30 -32.80 -0.62
CA THR A 170 4.20 -33.54 -1.50
C THR A 170 3.72 -34.99 -1.68
N GLY A 171 3.63 -35.45 -2.92
CA GLY A 171 3.14 -36.79 -3.25
C GLY A 171 1.63 -36.91 -3.43
N GLN A 172 0.81 -35.90 -3.10
CA GLN A 172 -0.64 -35.98 -3.30
C GLN A 172 -1.07 -35.76 -4.76
N ILE A 173 -0.29 -34.97 -5.52
CA ILE A 173 -0.60 -34.70 -6.93
C ILE A 173 -0.58 -36.01 -7.74
N LEU A 174 -1.58 -36.23 -8.58
CA LEU A 174 -1.69 -37.44 -9.40
C LEU A 174 -0.95 -37.24 -10.75
N ASN A 175 -0.33 -38.29 -11.25
CA ASN A 175 0.43 -38.29 -12.50
C ASN A 175 1.42 -37.09 -12.57
N PRO A 176 2.33 -36.98 -11.57
CA PRO A 176 3.25 -35.85 -11.51
C PRO A 176 4.25 -35.90 -12.67
N HIS A 177 4.55 -34.72 -13.23
CA HIS A 177 5.63 -34.55 -14.20
C HIS A 177 6.39 -33.24 -13.94
N CYS A 178 7.65 -33.21 -14.35
CA CYS A 178 8.50 -32.05 -14.25
C CYS A 178 7.95 -30.93 -15.15
N ALA A 179 7.79 -29.71 -14.65
CA ALA A 179 7.30 -28.58 -15.43
C ALA A 179 8.26 -28.15 -16.56
N ILE A 180 9.52 -28.61 -16.54
CA ILE A 180 10.56 -28.27 -17.51
C ILE A 180 10.64 -29.34 -18.61
N CYS A 181 11.07 -30.56 -18.24
CA CYS A 181 11.33 -31.61 -19.21
C CYS A 181 10.14 -32.57 -19.43
N ARG A 182 9.04 -32.41 -18.67
CA ARG A 182 7.81 -33.21 -18.73
C ARG A 182 7.99 -34.70 -18.31
N ASN A 183 9.18 -35.12 -17.92
CA ASN A 183 9.40 -36.47 -17.45
C ASN A 183 8.82 -36.69 -16.03
N PRO A 184 8.39 -37.90 -15.68
CA PRO A 184 7.91 -38.20 -14.35
C PRO A 184 9.04 -38.08 -13.32
N PRO A 185 8.84 -37.33 -12.21
CA PRO A 185 9.82 -37.24 -11.13
C PRO A 185 9.72 -38.42 -10.19
N VAL A 186 10.78 -38.65 -9.43
CA VAL A 186 10.82 -39.65 -8.33
C VAL A 186 10.83 -38.93 -6.98
N LEU A 187 10.38 -39.60 -5.91
CA LEU A 187 10.53 -39.08 -4.56
C LEU A 187 11.92 -39.42 -4.03
N LYS A 188 12.61 -38.41 -3.49
CA LYS A 188 13.90 -38.57 -2.78
C LYS A 188 13.87 -37.83 -1.46
N LYS A 189 14.62 -38.31 -0.48
CA LYS A 189 14.81 -37.58 0.78
C LYS A 189 15.64 -36.34 0.56
N SER A 190 15.17 -35.23 1.13
CA SER A 190 15.90 -33.99 1.22
C SER A 190 15.92 -33.48 2.66
N THR A 191 17.07 -33.02 3.12
CA THR A 191 17.23 -32.45 4.47
C THR A 191 16.80 -30.99 4.45
N HIS A 192 15.83 -30.60 5.28
CA HIS A 192 15.31 -29.26 5.38
C HIS A 192 15.46 -28.69 6.78
N TYR A 193 15.49 -27.36 6.86
CA TYR A 193 15.53 -26.61 8.12
C TYR A 193 14.16 -26.05 8.40
N PHE A 194 13.72 -26.21 9.64
CA PHE A 194 12.40 -25.79 10.11
C PHE A 194 12.53 -24.75 11.22
N PHE A 195 11.68 -23.75 11.18
CA PHE A 195 11.51 -22.77 12.26
C PHE A 195 10.41 -23.26 13.21
N LYS A 196 10.70 -23.30 14.52
CA LYS A 196 9.77 -23.73 15.58
C LYS A 196 8.72 -22.66 15.87
N LEU A 197 7.80 -22.43 14.95
CA LEU A 197 6.72 -21.47 15.12
C LEU A 197 5.83 -21.82 16.32
N SER A 198 5.59 -23.10 16.55
CA SER A 198 4.79 -23.62 17.67
C SER A 198 5.31 -23.20 19.05
N ALA A 199 6.62 -22.97 19.19
CA ALA A 199 7.25 -22.54 20.44
C ALA A 199 6.83 -21.14 20.89
N PHE A 200 6.27 -20.32 20.01
CA PHE A 200 5.89 -18.93 20.28
C PHE A 200 4.39 -18.75 20.56
N SER A 201 3.59 -19.81 20.61
CA SER A 201 2.13 -19.73 20.75
C SER A 201 1.68 -18.86 21.94
N GLN A 202 2.30 -19.02 23.11
CA GLN A 202 1.96 -18.24 24.28
C GLN A 202 2.38 -16.76 24.18
N GLN A 203 3.58 -16.50 23.67
CA GLN A 203 4.09 -15.13 23.50
C GLN A 203 3.27 -14.36 22.45
N LEU A 204 2.88 -15.03 21.36
CA LEU A 204 2.00 -14.46 20.34
C LEU A 204 0.61 -14.15 20.90
N ASP A 205 0.02 -15.06 21.69
CA ASP A 205 -1.29 -14.84 22.33
C ASP A 205 -1.25 -13.60 23.24
N THR A 206 -0.19 -13.46 24.04
CA THR A 206 0.03 -12.30 24.92
C THR A 206 0.18 -11.02 24.10
N TRP A 207 1.09 -11.01 23.13
CA TRP A 207 1.34 -9.84 22.27
C TRP A 207 0.08 -9.39 21.53
N LEU A 208 -0.68 -10.33 20.96
CA LEU A 208 -1.93 -10.01 20.25
C LEU A 208 -2.96 -9.36 21.18
N LYS A 209 -3.06 -9.78 22.43
CA LYS A 209 -4.02 -9.23 23.39
C LYS A 209 -3.59 -7.87 23.92
N GLU A 210 -2.31 -7.67 24.16
CA GLU A 210 -1.75 -6.50 24.82
C GLU A 210 -1.41 -5.35 23.87
N THR A 211 -1.28 -5.59 22.56
CA THR A 211 -0.99 -4.54 21.57
C THR A 211 -2.28 -3.85 21.11
N PRO A 212 -2.53 -2.59 21.54
CA PRO A 212 -3.80 -1.90 21.27
C PRO A 212 -3.96 -1.48 19.81
N GLY A 213 -2.84 -1.27 19.09
CA GLY A 213 -2.84 -0.83 17.69
C GLY A 213 -3.15 -1.93 16.67
N LEU A 214 -3.26 -3.20 17.09
CA LEU A 214 -3.62 -4.29 16.19
C LEU A 214 -5.12 -4.30 15.90
N GLN A 215 -5.45 -4.49 14.63
CA GLN A 215 -6.83 -4.47 14.13
C GLN A 215 -7.68 -5.59 14.72
N GLY A 216 -8.81 -5.25 15.37
CA GLY A 216 -9.57 -6.16 16.21
C GLY A 216 -10.18 -7.35 15.47
N ASP A 217 -10.73 -7.16 14.26
CA ASP A 217 -11.29 -8.22 13.43
C ASP A 217 -10.22 -9.24 13.00
N VAL A 218 -9.00 -8.77 12.66
CA VAL A 218 -7.85 -9.62 12.32
C VAL A 218 -7.33 -10.37 13.54
N LYS A 219 -7.14 -9.65 14.66
CA LYS A 219 -6.65 -10.21 15.91
C LYS A 219 -7.48 -11.40 16.39
N ASN A 220 -8.81 -11.27 16.39
CA ASN A 220 -9.73 -12.32 16.79
C ASN A 220 -9.63 -13.56 15.90
N TYR A 221 -9.43 -13.36 14.61
CA TYR A 221 -9.25 -14.45 13.65
C TYR A 221 -7.93 -15.19 13.88
N VAL A 222 -6.83 -14.46 14.10
CA VAL A 222 -5.49 -15.04 14.34
C VAL A 222 -5.43 -15.82 15.65
N LEU A 223 -6.09 -15.34 16.71
CA LEU A 223 -6.16 -16.05 18.00
C LEU A 223 -6.79 -17.45 17.87
N ASN A 224 -7.68 -17.68 16.90
CA ASN A 224 -8.21 -19.01 16.64
C ASN A 224 -7.14 -19.97 16.07
N TRP A 225 -6.28 -19.50 15.17
CA TRP A 225 -5.16 -20.30 14.65
C TRP A 225 -4.20 -20.75 15.77
N ILE A 226 -3.93 -19.87 16.75
CA ILE A 226 -3.09 -20.23 17.90
C ILE A 226 -3.76 -21.34 18.73
N LYS A 227 -5.08 -21.26 18.96
CA LYS A 227 -5.85 -22.29 19.68
C LYS A 227 -5.87 -23.63 18.96
N ASP A 228 -5.94 -23.61 17.63
CA ASP A 228 -5.93 -24.81 16.79
C ASP A 228 -4.56 -25.50 16.75
N GLY A 229 -3.50 -24.81 17.20
CA GLY A 229 -2.12 -25.27 17.26
C GLY A 229 -1.29 -24.88 16.03
N LEU A 230 -0.25 -24.08 16.29
CA LEU A 230 0.66 -23.63 15.24
C LEU A 230 1.58 -24.76 14.78
N GLN A 231 1.81 -24.87 13.49
CA GLN A 231 2.71 -25.83 12.87
C GLN A 231 4.07 -25.20 12.61
N ASP A 232 5.14 -25.98 12.83
CA ASP A 232 6.49 -25.56 12.51
C ASP A 232 6.67 -25.41 10.99
N TRP A 233 7.48 -24.45 10.57
CA TRP A 233 7.55 -24.01 9.19
C TRP A 233 8.85 -24.42 8.52
N ASP A 234 8.77 -25.10 7.35
CA ASP A 234 9.92 -25.36 6.49
C ASP A 234 10.39 -24.06 5.82
N ILE A 235 11.58 -23.59 6.24
CA ILE A 235 12.16 -22.31 5.81
C ILE A 235 13.22 -22.46 4.71
N THR A 236 13.34 -23.64 4.10
CA THR A 236 14.39 -23.89 3.10
C THR A 236 13.84 -24.48 1.81
N ARG A 237 14.58 -24.30 0.73
CA ARG A 237 14.31 -24.92 -0.57
C ARG A 237 15.61 -25.31 -1.27
N ASP A 238 15.53 -26.37 -2.08
CA ASP A 238 16.59 -26.81 -3.00
C ASP A 238 16.50 -25.99 -4.28
N LEU A 239 16.95 -24.72 -4.23
CA LEU A 239 16.93 -23.78 -5.35
C LEU A 239 18.30 -23.10 -5.50
N SER A 240 18.56 -22.61 -6.70
CA SER A 240 19.78 -21.82 -7.01
C SER A 240 19.62 -20.33 -6.74
N TRP A 241 18.37 -19.84 -6.56
CA TRP A 241 18.05 -18.44 -6.36
C TRP A 241 17.30 -18.25 -5.03
N GLY A 242 17.93 -17.56 -4.09
CA GLY A 242 17.47 -17.30 -2.73
C GLY A 242 18.65 -16.93 -1.84
N VAL A 243 18.40 -16.67 -0.55
CA VAL A 243 19.45 -16.39 0.42
C VAL A 243 20.17 -17.65 0.84
N PRO A 244 21.49 -17.81 0.60
CA PRO A 244 22.23 -18.99 1.00
C PRO A 244 22.23 -19.16 2.51
N ILE A 245 22.03 -20.39 2.98
CA ILE A 245 22.09 -20.72 4.41
C ILE A 245 23.55 -20.61 4.89
N PRO A 246 23.84 -19.90 6.00
CA PRO A 246 25.21 -19.68 6.48
C PRO A 246 25.80 -20.91 7.21
N LEU A 247 25.55 -22.11 6.71
CA LEU A 247 26.05 -23.38 7.24
C LEU A 247 26.70 -24.20 6.13
N LYS A 248 27.88 -24.78 6.41
CA LYS A 248 28.65 -25.55 5.41
C LYS A 248 27.90 -26.79 4.93
N GLU A 249 27.17 -27.47 5.84
CA GLU A 249 26.37 -28.65 5.59
C GLU A 249 25.11 -28.39 4.77
N ALA A 250 24.67 -27.14 4.70
CA ALA A 250 23.47 -26.72 3.95
C ALA A 250 23.77 -26.28 2.50
N LYS A 251 24.95 -26.66 1.97
CA LYS A 251 25.35 -26.28 0.61
C LYS A 251 24.31 -26.71 -0.43
N GLY A 252 23.91 -25.75 -1.29
CA GLY A 252 22.90 -25.98 -2.34
C GLY A 252 21.46 -25.73 -1.90
N LYS A 253 21.27 -25.27 -0.67
CA LYS A 253 19.97 -24.84 -0.14
C LYS A 253 19.93 -23.35 0.10
N VAL A 254 18.73 -22.78 -0.03
CA VAL A 254 18.47 -21.37 0.24
C VAL A 254 17.36 -21.23 1.28
N LEU A 255 17.40 -20.15 2.03
CA LEU A 255 16.27 -19.69 2.82
C LEU A 255 15.19 -19.21 1.88
N TYR A 256 13.93 -19.51 2.19
CA TYR A 256 12.84 -19.40 1.23
C TYR A 256 11.70 -18.52 1.75
N GLY A 257 11.22 -17.70 0.81
CA GLY A 257 9.93 -17.08 0.87
C GLY A 257 9.78 -16.14 2.06
N TRP A 258 8.88 -16.51 2.94
CA TRP A 258 8.49 -15.66 4.05
C TRP A 258 9.55 -15.45 5.13
N PHE A 259 10.65 -16.19 5.11
CA PHE A 259 11.74 -15.98 6.05
C PHE A 259 12.58 -14.74 5.69
N ASP A 260 12.85 -14.52 4.41
CA ASP A 260 13.73 -13.42 3.95
C ASP A 260 12.99 -12.11 3.73
N ASN A 261 11.77 -12.13 3.18
CA ASN A 261 11.09 -10.91 2.77
C ASN A 261 10.67 -10.02 3.94
N HIS A 262 10.25 -10.59 5.07
CA HIS A 262 9.87 -9.82 6.25
C HIS A 262 11.02 -9.01 6.87
N LEU A 263 12.24 -9.48 6.76
CA LEU A 263 13.42 -8.82 7.29
C LEU A 263 13.82 -7.62 6.44
N CYS A 264 13.40 -7.60 5.18
CA CYS A 264 13.59 -6.47 4.28
C CYS A 264 12.92 -5.18 4.77
N TYR A 265 11.85 -5.27 5.56
CA TYR A 265 11.27 -4.09 6.22
C TYR A 265 12.27 -3.40 7.14
N ILE A 266 13.02 -4.18 7.94
CA ILE A 266 14.05 -3.66 8.84
C ILE A 266 15.19 -3.07 8.02
N THR A 267 15.74 -3.86 7.11
CA THR A 267 16.91 -3.48 6.29
C THR A 267 16.66 -2.21 5.51
N THR A 268 15.50 -2.13 4.81
CA THR A 268 15.14 -0.97 4.00
C THR A 268 14.92 0.27 4.86
N ALA A 269 14.26 0.12 6.02
CA ALA A 269 14.06 1.24 6.94
C ALA A 269 15.36 1.78 7.51
N LEU A 270 16.29 0.91 7.92
CA LEU A 270 17.59 1.31 8.42
C LEU A 270 18.46 1.99 7.35
N LYS A 271 18.40 1.52 6.11
CA LYS A 271 19.07 2.15 4.95
C LYS A 271 18.48 3.54 4.67
N ALA A 272 17.16 3.69 4.70
CA ALA A 272 16.51 4.98 4.50
C ALA A 272 16.86 5.97 5.61
N ALA A 273 16.80 5.54 6.86
CA ALA A 273 17.17 6.34 8.04
C ALA A 273 18.64 6.75 8.06
N GLY A 274 19.53 5.88 7.61
CA GLY A 274 20.97 6.16 7.50
C GLY A 274 21.29 7.35 6.61
N LYS A 275 20.50 7.61 5.57
CA LYS A 275 20.62 8.81 4.72
C LYS A 275 20.36 10.11 5.49
N SER A 276 19.60 10.06 6.58
CA SER A 276 19.27 11.19 7.45
C SER A 276 20.13 11.24 8.73
N GLY A 277 21.22 10.45 8.79
CA GLY A 277 22.10 10.36 9.95
C GLY A 277 21.55 9.56 11.12
N LYS A 278 20.38 8.93 10.97
CA LYS A 278 19.78 8.02 11.94
C LYS A 278 20.07 6.59 11.48
N ALA A 279 20.69 5.80 12.30
CA ALA A 279 21.08 4.45 11.92
C ALA A 279 20.93 3.47 13.08
N GLY A 280 20.77 2.20 12.71
CA GLY A 280 20.86 1.08 13.61
C GLY A 280 19.56 0.70 14.30
N ARG A 281 19.68 -0.33 15.09
CA ARG A 281 18.58 -0.98 15.81
C ARG A 281 17.83 -0.05 16.76
N ASP A 282 18.54 0.88 17.40
CA ASP A 282 17.91 1.83 18.34
C ASP A 282 16.87 2.73 17.64
N TYR A 283 17.14 3.13 16.38
CA TYR A 283 16.16 3.87 15.59
C TYR A 283 14.89 3.03 15.32
N TRP A 284 15.06 1.76 14.90
CA TRP A 284 13.94 0.84 14.70
C TRP A 284 13.14 0.66 15.99
N ASN A 285 13.82 0.35 17.09
CA ASN A 285 13.17 0.05 18.36
C ASN A 285 12.53 1.28 19.02
N GLY A 286 13.04 2.47 18.75
CA GLY A 286 12.48 3.74 19.21
C GLY A 286 11.29 4.24 18.39
N ALA A 287 11.15 3.79 17.16
CA ALA A 287 10.12 4.27 16.24
C ALA A 287 8.75 3.60 16.48
N LYS A 288 7.69 4.25 16.02
CA LYS A 288 6.35 3.68 15.89
C LYS A 288 6.25 2.95 14.55
N LEU A 289 5.94 1.65 14.58
CA LEU A 289 6.03 0.76 13.43
C LEU A 289 4.67 0.42 12.85
N TYR A 290 4.47 0.74 11.56
CA TYR A 290 3.28 0.40 10.78
C TYR A 290 3.66 -0.57 9.65
N HIS A 291 2.98 -1.73 9.57
CA HIS A 291 3.09 -2.67 8.46
C HIS A 291 1.76 -2.76 7.72
N PHE A 292 1.61 -2.10 6.57
CA PHE A 292 0.39 -2.15 5.76
C PHE A 292 0.36 -3.39 4.88
N ILE A 293 -0.70 -4.21 5.04
CA ILE A 293 -0.80 -5.52 4.37
C ILE A 293 -2.18 -5.78 3.76
N GLY A 294 -2.23 -6.72 2.81
CA GLY A 294 -3.45 -7.38 2.38
C GLY A 294 -3.83 -8.55 3.30
N LYS A 295 -5.10 -8.94 3.32
CA LYS A 295 -5.60 -10.02 4.17
C LYS A 295 -5.02 -11.40 3.87
N ASP A 296 -4.49 -11.61 2.66
CA ASP A 296 -3.87 -12.85 2.20
C ASP A 296 -2.57 -13.21 2.91
N ILE A 297 -1.91 -12.21 3.50
CA ILE A 297 -0.63 -12.37 4.20
C ILE A 297 -0.71 -12.16 5.71
N VAL A 298 -1.92 -12.20 6.28
CA VAL A 298 -2.16 -12.06 7.73
C VAL A 298 -1.38 -13.10 8.53
N TYR A 299 -1.39 -14.38 8.11
CA TYR A 299 -0.68 -15.46 8.79
C TYR A 299 0.80 -15.09 9.00
N HIS A 300 1.43 -14.58 7.97
CA HIS A 300 2.86 -14.26 7.98
C HIS A 300 3.18 -13.05 8.88
N HIS A 301 2.35 -12.00 8.86
CA HIS A 301 2.61 -10.76 9.59
C HIS A 301 2.14 -10.76 11.04
N TYR A 302 1.18 -11.62 11.40
CA TYR A 302 0.66 -11.72 12.76
C TYR A 302 1.23 -12.91 13.54
N LEU A 303 1.82 -13.90 12.87
CA LEU A 303 2.39 -15.09 13.52
C LEU A 303 3.87 -15.27 13.19
N PHE A 304 4.21 -15.44 11.91
CA PHE A 304 5.56 -15.85 11.51
C PHE A 304 6.60 -14.73 11.76
N LEU A 305 6.38 -13.53 11.24
CA LEU A 305 7.27 -12.37 11.43
C LEU A 305 7.46 -12.01 12.91
N PRO A 306 6.39 -11.87 13.74
CA PRO A 306 6.57 -11.61 15.17
C PRO A 306 7.38 -12.69 15.88
N SER A 307 7.12 -13.98 15.58
CA SER A 307 7.86 -15.08 16.18
C SER A 307 9.35 -15.07 15.84
N MET A 308 9.70 -14.73 14.60
CA MET A 308 11.11 -14.56 14.21
C MET A 308 11.79 -13.49 15.05
N ARG A 309 11.13 -12.33 15.23
CA ARG A 309 11.67 -11.21 16.05
C ARG A 309 11.72 -11.56 17.53
N MET A 310 10.71 -12.27 18.06
CA MET A 310 10.73 -12.77 19.43
C MET A 310 11.88 -13.76 19.67
N GLY A 311 12.12 -14.64 18.71
CA GLY A 311 13.17 -15.64 18.79
C GLY A 311 14.58 -15.07 18.62
N GLU A 312 14.74 -14.04 17.81
CA GLU A 312 15.97 -13.30 17.63
C GLU A 312 16.24 -12.36 18.83
N GLY A 313 15.21 -11.68 19.33
CA GLY A 313 15.19 -10.98 20.63
C GLY A 313 15.67 -9.53 20.64
N GLU A 314 16.10 -8.97 19.51
CA GLU A 314 16.70 -7.63 19.46
C GLU A 314 15.83 -6.59 18.76
N TYR A 315 14.94 -7.00 17.85
CA TYR A 315 14.11 -6.11 17.06
C TYR A 315 12.66 -6.06 17.56
N LYS A 316 12.17 -4.84 17.79
CA LYS A 316 10.80 -4.55 18.22
C LYS A 316 9.76 -5.11 17.25
N LEU A 317 8.63 -5.58 17.80
CA LEU A 317 7.44 -5.99 17.06
C LEU A 317 6.67 -4.77 16.52
N PRO A 318 5.83 -4.94 15.48
CA PRO A 318 5.03 -3.85 14.96
C PRO A 318 3.99 -3.37 15.98
N ASP A 319 3.76 -2.04 16.02
CA ASP A 319 2.71 -1.43 16.82
C ASP A 319 1.35 -1.50 16.11
N TYR A 320 1.37 -1.42 14.76
CA TYR A 320 0.18 -1.44 13.90
C TYR A 320 0.41 -2.33 12.69
N ILE A 321 -0.60 -3.13 12.36
CA ILE A 321 -0.63 -3.93 11.14
C ILE A 321 -1.98 -3.67 10.43
N PRO A 322 -2.14 -2.48 9.80
CA PRO A 322 -3.36 -2.15 9.09
C PRO A 322 -3.58 -3.13 7.93
N THR A 323 -4.65 -3.90 8.02
CA THR A 323 -4.98 -5.00 7.11
C THR A 323 -6.22 -4.67 6.30
N ARG A 324 -6.18 -4.86 4.98
CA ARG A 324 -7.29 -4.61 4.08
C ARG A 324 -7.67 -5.83 3.27
N GLY A 325 -8.96 -5.87 2.87
CA GLY A 325 -9.50 -6.88 1.97
C GLY A 325 -8.97 -6.77 0.55
N HIS A 326 -9.36 -7.73 -0.30
CA HIS A 326 -9.02 -7.71 -1.72
C HIS A 326 -9.88 -6.70 -2.48
N LEU A 327 -9.32 -6.19 -3.58
CA LEU A 327 -10.10 -5.45 -4.57
C LEU A 327 -10.68 -6.44 -5.59
N LEU A 328 -11.99 -6.50 -5.64
CA LEU A 328 -12.71 -7.15 -6.74
C LEU A 328 -12.80 -6.16 -7.91
N LEU A 329 -12.91 -6.68 -9.12
CA LEU A 329 -13.08 -5.90 -10.33
C LEU A 329 -14.37 -6.35 -11.01
N GLN A 330 -15.37 -5.46 -11.07
CA GLN A 330 -16.71 -5.80 -11.57
C GLN A 330 -17.29 -7.05 -10.89
N GLY A 331 -17.16 -7.13 -9.56
CA GLY A 331 -17.64 -8.25 -8.74
C GLY A 331 -16.82 -9.53 -8.82
N LYS A 332 -15.73 -9.57 -9.56
CA LYS A 332 -14.88 -10.76 -9.75
C LYS A 332 -13.50 -10.54 -9.15
N LYS A 333 -12.88 -11.62 -8.65
CA LYS A 333 -11.47 -11.59 -8.23
C LYS A 333 -10.56 -11.27 -9.40
N VAL A 334 -9.58 -10.42 -9.17
CA VAL A 334 -8.47 -10.17 -10.12
C VAL A 334 -7.78 -11.49 -10.42
N SER A 335 -7.51 -11.75 -11.69
CA SER A 335 -6.91 -13.01 -12.15
C SER A 335 -6.01 -12.78 -13.37
N ARG A 336 -4.74 -13.09 -13.23
CA ARG A 336 -3.74 -13.04 -14.32
C ARG A 336 -4.01 -14.05 -15.41
N SER A 337 -4.23 -15.31 -15.03
CA SER A 337 -4.44 -16.41 -15.98
C SER A 337 -5.69 -16.25 -16.83
N ARG A 338 -6.64 -15.42 -16.38
CA ARG A 338 -7.88 -15.09 -17.08
C ARG A 338 -7.86 -13.71 -17.74
N HIS A 339 -6.74 -13.01 -17.71
CA HIS A 339 -6.61 -11.62 -18.17
C HIS A 339 -7.65 -10.65 -17.57
N TRP A 340 -8.13 -10.96 -16.33
CA TRP A 340 -9.13 -10.17 -15.61
C TRP A 340 -8.45 -9.27 -14.59
N MET A 341 -7.78 -8.23 -15.09
CA MET A 341 -7.09 -7.23 -14.26
C MET A 341 -6.91 -5.92 -15.00
N ILE A 342 -6.79 -4.83 -14.27
CA ILE A 342 -6.35 -3.52 -14.77
C ILE A 342 -5.03 -3.21 -14.08
N THR A 343 -3.98 -2.98 -14.86
CA THR A 343 -2.69 -2.57 -14.31
C THR A 343 -2.69 -1.08 -13.99
N VAL A 344 -1.83 -0.66 -13.05
CA VAL A 344 -1.63 0.77 -12.76
C VAL A 344 -1.27 1.53 -14.03
N ARG A 345 -0.37 0.98 -14.81
CA ARG A 345 0.15 1.57 -16.06
C ARG A 345 -0.95 1.78 -17.09
N ASP A 346 -1.86 0.82 -17.24
CA ASP A 346 -2.97 0.93 -18.17
C ASP A 346 -4.01 1.94 -17.71
N PHE A 347 -4.32 1.99 -16.41
CA PHE A 347 -5.27 2.95 -15.88
C PHE A 347 -4.83 4.41 -16.13
N VAL A 348 -3.55 4.74 -15.85
CA VAL A 348 -3.05 6.12 -15.98
C VAL A 348 -2.82 6.57 -17.42
N LYS A 349 -2.97 5.71 -18.43
CA LYS A 349 -3.01 6.12 -19.83
C LYS A 349 -4.28 6.92 -20.16
N ASP A 350 -5.40 6.54 -19.55
CA ASP A 350 -6.72 7.06 -19.89
C ASP A 350 -7.29 8.00 -18.82
N PHE A 351 -6.85 7.87 -17.57
CA PHE A 351 -7.38 8.65 -16.45
C PHE A 351 -6.29 9.35 -15.63
N PRO A 352 -6.56 10.57 -15.11
CA PRO A 352 -5.68 11.21 -14.15
C PRO A 352 -5.43 10.34 -12.92
N PRO A 353 -4.20 10.32 -12.39
CA PRO A 353 -3.85 9.50 -11.20
C PRO A 353 -4.75 9.73 -9.99
N ASP A 354 -5.15 10.99 -9.74
CA ASP A 354 -6.01 11.33 -8.61
C ASP A 354 -7.42 10.72 -8.69
N TYR A 355 -7.90 10.34 -9.88
CA TYR A 355 -9.18 9.66 -10.02
C TYR A 355 -9.11 8.24 -9.43
N LEU A 356 -7.99 7.55 -9.63
CA LEU A 356 -7.75 6.26 -9.01
C LEU A 356 -7.62 6.41 -7.49
N ARG A 357 -6.79 7.34 -7.03
CA ARG A 357 -6.58 7.61 -5.61
C ARG A 357 -7.89 7.95 -4.89
N PHE A 358 -8.68 8.83 -5.49
CA PHE A 358 -9.99 9.22 -4.98
C PHE A 358 -10.91 8.01 -4.84
N TYR A 359 -11.13 7.29 -5.94
CA TYR A 359 -12.11 6.20 -5.95
C TYR A 359 -11.71 5.07 -5.01
N LEU A 360 -10.45 4.64 -5.03
CA LEU A 360 -9.96 3.62 -4.12
C LEU A 360 -10.09 4.06 -2.65
N THR A 361 -9.76 5.31 -2.32
CA THR A 361 -9.94 5.83 -0.96
C THR A 361 -11.41 5.80 -0.53
N ARG A 362 -12.34 6.08 -1.47
CA ARG A 362 -13.79 6.11 -1.18
C ARG A 362 -14.41 4.73 -0.96
N ILE A 363 -13.86 3.68 -1.54
CA ILE A 363 -14.47 2.34 -1.52
C ILE A 363 -13.76 1.32 -0.62
N VAL A 364 -12.50 1.56 -0.25
CA VAL A 364 -11.70 0.59 0.53
C VAL A 364 -11.76 0.93 2.02
N PRO A 365 -12.50 0.15 2.83
CA PRO A 365 -12.61 0.40 4.26
C PRO A 365 -11.35 -0.09 5.01
N GLN A 366 -11.19 0.36 6.26
CA GLN A 366 -10.21 -0.22 7.17
C GLN A 366 -10.76 -1.49 7.81
N SER A 367 -10.83 -2.55 7.04
CA SER A 367 -11.24 -3.88 7.48
C SER A 367 -10.81 -4.94 6.47
N GLN A 368 -10.96 -6.22 6.82
CA GLN A 368 -10.73 -7.35 5.91
C GLN A 368 -11.83 -7.53 4.84
N ALA A 369 -12.87 -6.68 4.83
CA ALA A 369 -13.92 -6.74 3.82
C ALA A 369 -13.37 -6.40 2.43
N ASP A 370 -13.78 -7.18 1.43
CA ASP A 370 -13.42 -6.93 0.05
C ASP A 370 -14.15 -5.69 -0.48
N ALA A 371 -13.44 -4.89 -1.25
CA ALA A 371 -13.99 -3.76 -1.98
C ALA A 371 -14.20 -4.15 -3.46
N ASN A 372 -15.15 -3.50 -4.14
CA ASN A 372 -15.40 -3.75 -5.55
C ASN A 372 -15.16 -2.49 -6.38
N PHE A 373 -14.25 -2.58 -7.34
CA PHE A 373 -14.08 -1.55 -8.35
C PHE A 373 -15.15 -1.73 -9.43
N ASP A 374 -16.18 -0.88 -9.39
CA ASP A 374 -17.22 -0.81 -10.40
C ASP A 374 -17.00 0.40 -11.31
N LEU A 375 -16.99 0.19 -12.63
CA LEU A 375 -16.71 1.25 -13.61
C LEU A 375 -17.78 2.33 -13.65
N ARG A 376 -19.06 1.99 -13.43
CA ARG A 376 -20.14 3.00 -13.41
C ARG A 376 -20.09 3.80 -12.13
N GLU A 377 -19.95 3.12 -10.99
CA GLU A 377 -19.80 3.81 -9.71
C GLU A 377 -18.56 4.71 -9.70
N PHE A 378 -17.47 4.27 -10.33
CA PHE A 378 -16.27 5.10 -10.52
C PHE A 378 -16.61 6.40 -11.25
N ALA A 379 -17.24 6.33 -12.42
CA ALA A 379 -17.63 7.52 -13.18
C ALA A 379 -18.60 8.42 -12.40
N ASP A 380 -19.61 7.83 -11.75
CA ASP A 380 -20.60 8.56 -10.96
C ASP A 380 -19.95 9.31 -9.80
N LYS A 381 -19.04 8.68 -9.05
CA LYS A 381 -18.33 9.35 -7.95
C LYS A 381 -17.38 10.45 -8.43
N ILE A 382 -16.63 10.22 -9.51
CA ILE A 382 -15.79 11.27 -10.11
C ILE A 382 -16.66 12.46 -10.54
N ASN A 383 -17.74 12.21 -11.26
CA ASN A 383 -18.57 13.27 -11.82
C ASN A 383 -19.33 14.07 -10.74
N ASN A 384 -19.85 13.39 -9.72
CA ASN A 384 -20.70 14.02 -8.71
C ASN A 384 -19.91 14.56 -7.52
N GLU A 385 -18.86 13.84 -7.06
CA GLU A 385 -18.15 14.19 -5.83
C GLU A 385 -16.89 15.05 -6.13
N LEU A 386 -16.14 14.79 -7.21
CA LEU A 386 -15.00 15.63 -7.58
C LEU A 386 -15.40 16.78 -8.49
N VAL A 387 -15.99 16.50 -9.65
CA VAL A 387 -16.27 17.54 -10.66
C VAL A 387 -17.36 18.50 -10.18
N ALA A 388 -18.52 17.96 -9.80
CA ALA A 388 -19.69 18.77 -9.44
C ALA A 388 -19.62 19.38 -8.04
N ASN A 389 -18.76 18.91 -7.15
CA ASN A 389 -18.59 19.44 -5.80
C ASN A 389 -17.28 20.25 -5.68
N ILE A 390 -16.13 19.60 -5.50
CA ILE A 390 -14.84 20.29 -5.29
C ILE A 390 -14.47 21.15 -6.49
N GLY A 391 -14.49 20.55 -7.70
CA GLY A 391 -14.12 21.23 -8.94
C GLY A 391 -15.01 22.43 -9.23
N ASN A 392 -16.33 22.30 -8.99
CA ASN A 392 -17.29 23.38 -9.17
C ASN A 392 -17.00 24.55 -8.24
N PHE A 393 -16.79 24.30 -6.93
CA PHE A 393 -16.49 25.38 -5.98
C PHE A 393 -15.19 26.12 -6.34
N VAL A 394 -14.10 25.37 -6.51
CA VAL A 394 -12.79 25.93 -6.84
C VAL A 394 -12.86 26.78 -8.12
N TYR A 395 -13.42 26.23 -9.20
CA TYR A 395 -13.49 26.91 -10.48
C TYR A 395 -14.39 28.15 -10.43
N ARG A 396 -15.57 28.07 -9.78
CA ARG A 396 -16.48 29.22 -9.63
C ARG A 396 -15.84 30.35 -8.83
N ALA A 397 -15.26 30.05 -7.67
CA ALA A 397 -14.63 31.06 -6.81
C ALA A 397 -13.49 31.78 -7.55
N LEU A 398 -12.55 31.03 -8.14
CA LEU A 398 -11.40 31.63 -8.82
C LEU A 398 -11.78 32.32 -10.14
N SER A 399 -12.72 31.77 -10.92
CA SER A 399 -13.23 32.41 -12.13
C SER A 399 -13.95 33.74 -11.83
N PHE A 400 -14.59 33.85 -10.67
CA PHE A 400 -15.21 35.06 -10.22
C PHE A 400 -14.16 36.16 -9.93
N VAL A 401 -13.06 35.83 -9.24
CA VAL A 401 -11.91 36.74 -9.06
C VAL A 401 -11.38 37.22 -10.42
N GLN A 402 -11.22 36.28 -11.37
CA GLN A 402 -10.70 36.64 -12.70
C GLN A 402 -11.64 37.60 -13.45
N SER A 403 -12.93 37.30 -13.46
CA SER A 403 -13.90 38.05 -14.28
C SER A 403 -14.33 39.37 -13.67
N ARG A 404 -14.43 39.50 -12.34
CA ARG A 404 -14.93 40.69 -11.64
C ARG A 404 -13.82 41.56 -11.06
N HIS A 405 -12.70 40.98 -10.67
CA HIS A 405 -11.58 41.67 -10.02
C HIS A 405 -10.28 41.63 -10.83
N GLY A 406 -10.32 41.28 -12.12
CA GLY A 406 -9.14 41.27 -13.00
C GLY A 406 -8.01 40.32 -12.50
N GLY A 407 -8.38 39.25 -11.80
CA GLY A 407 -7.44 38.29 -11.24
C GLY A 407 -6.78 38.72 -9.92
N VAL A 408 -7.27 39.78 -9.27
CA VAL A 408 -6.74 40.27 -7.99
C VAL A 408 -7.77 40.00 -6.88
N VAL A 409 -7.37 39.33 -5.81
CA VAL A 409 -8.24 39.05 -4.66
C VAL A 409 -8.64 40.37 -3.97
N PRO A 410 -9.94 40.68 -3.85
CA PRO A 410 -10.37 41.91 -3.23
C PRO A 410 -10.13 41.94 -1.72
N ALA A 411 -10.07 43.14 -1.13
CA ALA A 411 -10.06 43.27 0.32
C ALA A 411 -11.48 43.04 0.88
N PRO A 412 -11.63 42.28 1.98
CA PRO A 412 -12.94 42.09 2.60
C PRO A 412 -13.43 43.41 3.24
N ALA A 413 -14.72 43.69 3.15
CA ALA A 413 -15.33 44.87 3.79
C ALA A 413 -15.57 44.62 5.30
N GLY A 414 -15.53 43.36 5.75
CA GLY A 414 -15.75 42.97 7.13
C GLY A 414 -15.84 41.45 7.26
N LYS A 415 -16.30 40.99 8.42
CA LYS A 415 -16.58 39.58 8.71
C LYS A 415 -17.96 39.50 9.34
N GLY A 416 -18.83 38.70 8.75
CA GLY A 416 -20.18 38.46 9.24
C GLY A 416 -20.36 37.10 9.84
N ALA A 417 -21.59 36.80 10.28
CA ALA A 417 -21.93 35.52 10.89
C ALA A 417 -21.71 34.31 9.92
N ASP A 418 -21.95 34.48 8.63
CA ASP A 418 -21.77 33.45 7.63
C ASP A 418 -20.29 33.08 7.45
N GLU A 419 -19.40 34.09 7.50
CA GLU A 419 -17.95 33.90 7.46
C GLU A 419 -17.45 33.23 8.75
N ASP A 420 -18.00 33.60 9.92
CA ASP A 420 -17.68 32.94 11.19
C ASP A 420 -18.08 31.47 11.16
N GLU A 421 -19.26 31.13 10.67
CA GLU A 421 -19.78 29.77 10.55
C GLU A 421 -18.91 28.89 9.63
N ILE A 422 -18.62 29.36 8.42
CA ILE A 422 -17.85 28.57 7.45
C ILE A 422 -16.39 28.39 7.87
N LEU A 423 -15.78 29.38 8.53
CA LEU A 423 -14.42 29.27 9.07
C LEU A 423 -14.36 28.34 10.28
N ALA A 424 -15.38 28.34 11.14
CA ALA A 424 -15.49 27.38 12.22
C ALA A 424 -15.61 25.94 11.68
N ASP A 425 -16.36 25.74 10.58
CA ASP A 425 -16.45 24.44 9.93
C ASP A 425 -15.15 24.01 9.25
N LEU A 426 -14.39 24.97 8.69
CA LEU A 426 -13.04 24.69 8.19
C LEU A 426 -12.12 24.19 9.30
N GLY A 427 -12.08 24.86 10.44
CA GLY A 427 -11.30 24.43 11.61
C GLY A 427 -11.71 23.02 12.09
N SER A 428 -13.03 22.77 12.15
CA SER A 428 -13.54 21.43 12.49
C SER A 428 -13.14 20.38 11.43
N ALA A 429 -13.21 20.73 10.13
CA ALA A 429 -12.83 19.83 9.05
C ALA A 429 -11.35 19.44 9.11
N VAL A 430 -10.46 20.37 9.46
CA VAL A 430 -9.03 20.12 9.66
C VAL A 430 -8.80 19.14 10.80
N GLY A 431 -9.42 19.37 11.96
CA GLY A 431 -9.31 18.49 13.12
C GLY A 431 -9.89 17.10 12.88
N ASP A 432 -11.13 17.02 12.38
CA ASP A 432 -11.85 15.76 12.13
C ASP A 432 -11.12 14.91 11.09
N THR A 433 -10.68 15.52 9.99
CA THR A 433 -9.97 14.81 8.91
C THR A 433 -8.65 14.26 9.42
N GLY A 434 -7.88 15.04 10.16
CA GLY A 434 -6.63 14.59 10.77
C GLY A 434 -6.82 13.40 11.71
N ASN A 435 -7.77 13.50 12.65
CA ASN A 435 -8.11 12.43 13.57
C ASN A 435 -8.53 11.13 12.85
N LEU A 436 -9.33 11.24 11.79
CA LEU A 436 -9.75 10.09 11.00
C LEU A 436 -8.59 9.45 10.22
N ILE A 437 -7.64 10.24 9.73
CA ILE A 437 -6.42 9.71 9.08
C ILE A 437 -5.57 8.94 10.11
N GLU A 438 -5.34 9.50 11.29
CA GLU A 438 -4.57 8.84 12.36
C GLU A 438 -5.20 7.52 12.82
N GLN A 439 -6.53 7.44 12.80
CA GLN A 439 -7.28 6.21 13.07
C GLN A 439 -7.32 5.23 11.88
N GLY A 440 -6.78 5.61 10.71
CA GLY A 440 -6.77 4.81 9.49
C GLY A 440 -8.08 4.81 8.71
N HIS A 441 -9.09 5.60 9.09
CA HIS A 441 -10.38 5.72 8.42
C HIS A 441 -10.34 6.70 7.25
N TYR A 442 -9.56 6.37 6.22
CA TYR A 442 -9.29 7.27 5.09
C TYR A 442 -10.53 7.57 4.24
N ASP A 443 -11.45 6.60 4.10
CA ASP A 443 -12.74 6.76 3.43
C ASP A 443 -13.62 7.81 4.11
N ARG A 444 -13.65 7.78 5.45
CA ARG A 444 -14.39 8.75 6.27
C ARG A 444 -13.70 10.11 6.28
N ALA A 445 -12.37 10.14 6.34
CA ALA A 445 -11.58 11.36 6.28
C ALA A 445 -11.83 12.11 4.97
N LEU A 446 -11.76 11.42 3.83
CA LEU A 446 -12.05 12.03 2.53
C LEU A 446 -13.53 12.46 2.43
N ARG A 447 -14.47 11.72 3.01
CA ARG A 447 -15.88 12.13 3.09
C ARG A 447 -16.03 13.45 3.84
N ARG A 448 -15.33 13.62 4.98
CA ARG A 448 -15.36 14.89 5.74
C ARG A 448 -14.90 16.09 4.90
N VAL A 449 -13.88 15.89 4.05
CA VAL A 449 -13.41 16.92 3.11
C VAL A 449 -14.47 17.23 2.05
N LEU A 450 -15.15 16.22 1.52
CA LEU A 450 -16.25 16.39 0.55
C LEU A 450 -17.46 17.14 1.16
N ASP A 451 -17.80 16.82 2.40
CA ASP A 451 -18.88 17.49 3.14
C ASP A 451 -18.54 18.98 3.35
N PHE A 452 -17.29 19.28 3.68
CA PHE A 452 -16.81 20.66 3.77
C PHE A 452 -16.88 21.39 2.42
N ALA A 453 -16.46 20.76 1.32
CA ALA A 453 -16.59 21.34 -0.03
C ALA A 453 -18.05 21.63 -0.40
N THR A 454 -18.98 20.79 0.03
CA THR A 454 -20.42 21.01 -0.14
C THR A 454 -20.86 22.27 0.60
N LYS A 455 -20.42 22.48 1.84
CA LYS A 455 -20.71 23.71 2.60
C LYS A 455 -20.10 24.96 1.97
N CYS A 456 -18.89 24.84 1.39
CA CYS A 456 -18.31 25.95 0.61
C CYS A 456 -19.17 26.34 -0.60
N ASN A 457 -19.71 25.36 -1.33
CA ASN A 457 -20.66 25.62 -2.42
C ASN A 457 -21.94 26.30 -1.90
N GLN A 458 -22.50 25.84 -0.78
CA GLN A 458 -23.69 26.43 -0.16
C GLN A 458 -23.45 27.88 0.31
N TYR A 459 -22.30 28.14 0.97
CA TYR A 459 -21.89 29.49 1.36
C TYR A 459 -21.82 30.42 0.14
N PHE A 460 -21.08 30.03 -0.92
CA PHE A 460 -20.94 30.82 -2.13
C PHE A 460 -22.28 31.05 -2.84
N GLN A 461 -23.18 30.07 -2.83
CA GLN A 461 -24.53 30.19 -3.38
C GLN A 461 -25.43 31.10 -2.53
N LYS A 462 -25.39 31.01 -1.20
CA LYS A 462 -26.15 31.83 -0.26
C LYS A 462 -25.76 33.31 -0.36
N LYS A 463 -24.46 33.59 -0.44
CA LYS A 463 -23.91 34.95 -0.53
C LYS A 463 -24.12 35.58 -1.91
N ALA A 464 -24.38 34.78 -2.95
CA ALA A 464 -24.70 35.22 -4.32
C ALA A 464 -23.88 36.42 -4.81
N PRO A 465 -22.54 36.36 -4.87
CA PRO A 465 -21.70 37.52 -5.21
C PRO A 465 -21.97 38.07 -6.61
N TRP A 466 -22.58 37.30 -7.50
CA TRP A 466 -22.98 37.75 -8.85
C TRP A 466 -24.12 38.77 -8.87
N GLU A 467 -24.83 38.95 -7.77
CA GLU A 467 -25.89 39.96 -7.65
C GLU A 467 -25.34 41.36 -7.41
N GLY A 468 -24.01 41.51 -7.20
CA GLY A 468 -23.34 42.80 -7.06
C GLY A 468 -23.69 43.55 -5.77
N ASN A 469 -23.95 42.80 -4.70
CA ASN A 469 -24.21 43.34 -3.36
C ASN A 469 -22.93 43.87 -2.71
N THR A 470 -23.07 44.67 -1.63
CA THR A 470 -21.94 45.29 -0.90
C THR A 470 -21.03 44.29 -0.21
N ASP A 471 -21.47 43.04 -0.07
CA ASP A 471 -20.76 41.94 0.59
C ASP A 471 -19.94 41.08 -0.41
N GLU A 472 -20.04 41.36 -1.70
CA GLU A 472 -19.37 40.62 -2.77
C GLU A 472 -17.84 40.52 -2.55
N PRO A 473 -17.07 41.61 -2.24
CA PRO A 473 -15.63 41.49 -2.02
C PRO A 473 -15.27 40.57 -0.83
N THR A 474 -16.07 40.63 0.25
CA THR A 474 -15.94 39.78 1.42
C THR A 474 -16.11 38.31 1.05
N THR A 475 -17.20 38.00 0.35
CA THR A 475 -17.49 36.62 -0.11
C THR A 475 -16.37 36.04 -0.96
N VAL A 476 -15.85 36.85 -1.89
CA VAL A 476 -14.77 36.44 -2.80
C VAL A 476 -13.46 36.19 -2.04
N TYR A 477 -13.10 37.09 -1.13
CA TYR A 477 -11.92 36.97 -0.28
C TYR A 477 -11.93 35.69 0.54
N TYR A 478 -13.04 35.43 1.26
CA TYR A 478 -13.15 34.22 2.08
C TYR A 478 -13.22 32.94 1.21
N SER A 479 -13.89 32.99 0.06
CA SER A 479 -13.91 31.85 -0.87
C SER A 479 -12.52 31.46 -1.37
N CYS A 480 -11.64 32.42 -1.66
CA CYS A 480 -10.24 32.13 -2.01
C CYS A 480 -9.49 31.44 -0.87
N ASN A 481 -9.73 31.85 0.38
CA ASN A 481 -9.14 31.20 1.55
C ASN A 481 -9.70 29.79 1.79
N LEU A 482 -11.00 29.59 1.57
CA LEU A 482 -11.60 28.24 1.61
C LEU A 482 -11.03 27.31 0.53
N VAL A 483 -10.72 27.82 -0.67
CA VAL A 483 -10.03 27.09 -1.73
C VAL A 483 -8.62 26.69 -1.29
N ALA A 484 -7.87 27.58 -0.62
CA ALA A 484 -6.55 27.25 -0.07
C ALA A 484 -6.63 26.16 1.01
N GLY A 485 -7.59 26.28 1.93
CA GLY A 485 -7.84 25.25 2.96
C GLY A 485 -8.18 23.89 2.34
N LEU A 486 -9.05 23.86 1.32
CA LEU A 486 -9.37 22.63 0.59
C LEU A 486 -8.15 22.02 -0.10
N ALA A 487 -7.22 22.81 -0.66
CA ALA A 487 -6.01 22.29 -1.26
C ALA A 487 -5.16 21.52 -0.23
N VAL A 488 -5.00 22.06 0.97
CA VAL A 488 -4.27 21.37 2.06
C VAL A 488 -4.99 20.10 2.50
N LEU A 489 -6.31 20.16 2.75
CA LEU A 489 -7.12 19.02 3.15
C LEU A 489 -7.10 17.87 2.14
N LEU A 490 -7.03 18.20 0.84
CA LEU A 490 -6.99 17.22 -0.25
C LEU A 490 -5.61 16.60 -0.44
N SER A 491 -4.53 17.27 -0.02
CA SER A 491 -3.17 16.89 -0.42
C SER A 491 -2.73 15.48 0.00
N PRO A 492 -3.14 14.89 1.13
CA PRO A 492 -2.82 13.49 1.43
C PRO A 492 -3.49 12.50 0.46
N PHE A 493 -4.69 12.84 -0.02
CA PHE A 493 -5.51 11.97 -0.86
C PHE A 493 -5.25 12.19 -2.35
N LEU A 494 -5.23 13.45 -2.80
CA LEU A 494 -5.22 13.89 -4.19
C LEU A 494 -4.09 14.91 -4.43
N PRO A 495 -2.81 14.47 -4.36
CA PRO A 495 -1.67 15.37 -4.36
C PRO A 495 -1.51 16.18 -5.66
N PHE A 496 -1.91 15.64 -6.81
CA PHE A 496 -1.80 16.35 -8.09
C PHE A 496 -2.83 17.48 -8.17
N SER A 497 -4.08 17.20 -7.82
CA SER A 497 -5.15 18.19 -7.78
C SER A 497 -4.91 19.29 -6.74
N ALA A 498 -4.42 18.90 -5.56
CA ALA A 498 -4.07 19.82 -4.49
C ALA A 498 -3.00 20.83 -4.93
N ARG A 499 -1.93 20.36 -5.58
CA ARG A 499 -0.88 21.22 -6.14
C ARG A 499 -1.39 22.10 -7.28
N GLU A 500 -2.27 21.59 -8.13
CA GLU A 500 -2.90 22.40 -9.19
C GLU A 500 -3.73 23.55 -8.60
N ILE A 501 -4.55 23.29 -7.58
CA ILE A 501 -5.33 24.32 -6.87
C ILE A 501 -4.38 25.35 -6.23
N TRP A 502 -3.32 24.88 -5.55
CA TRP A 502 -2.31 25.73 -4.92
C TRP A 502 -1.62 26.66 -5.92
N SER A 503 -1.26 26.11 -7.08
CA SER A 503 -0.65 26.85 -8.19
C SER A 503 -1.59 27.92 -8.78
N GLN A 504 -2.89 27.63 -8.88
CA GLN A 504 -3.88 28.61 -9.36
C GLN A 504 -4.05 29.80 -8.41
N LEU A 505 -3.82 29.60 -7.11
CA LEU A 505 -3.76 30.68 -6.11
C LEU A 505 -2.43 31.45 -6.14
N SER A 506 -1.49 31.07 -7.02
CA SER A 506 -0.17 31.68 -7.17
C SER A 506 0.65 31.72 -5.87
N PHE A 507 0.55 30.66 -5.05
CA PHE A 507 1.43 30.48 -3.92
C PHE A 507 2.83 30.09 -4.39
N GLU A 508 3.85 30.68 -3.77
CA GLU A 508 5.24 30.26 -3.94
C GLU A 508 5.54 29.05 -3.04
N GLY A 509 6.45 28.19 -3.47
CA GLY A 509 6.86 26.99 -2.75
C GLY A 509 5.88 25.80 -2.88
N LEU A 510 6.21 24.73 -2.19
CA LEU A 510 5.40 23.52 -2.20
C LEU A 510 4.29 23.59 -1.15
N LEU A 511 3.12 23.09 -1.50
CA LEU A 511 1.99 22.99 -0.56
C LEU A 511 2.37 22.21 0.69
N GLU A 512 3.18 21.18 0.53
CA GLU A 512 3.64 20.27 1.57
C GLU A 512 4.53 20.95 2.63
N GLU A 513 5.16 22.09 2.31
CA GLU A 513 6.00 22.87 3.23
C GLU A 513 5.18 23.72 4.20
N GLY A 514 3.92 23.99 3.88
CA GLY A 514 3.05 24.85 4.68
C GLY A 514 2.56 24.22 5.99
N GLY A 515 2.53 22.89 6.07
CA GLY A 515 2.00 22.14 7.21
C GLY A 515 0.48 21.90 7.14
N TRP A 516 -0.02 21.02 8.01
CA TRP A 516 -1.44 20.63 8.04
C TRP A 516 -2.35 21.70 8.64
N ASP A 517 -1.94 22.28 9.75
CA ASP A 517 -2.80 23.18 10.55
C ASP A 517 -3.05 24.52 9.84
N VAL A 518 -2.19 24.89 8.89
CA VAL A 518 -2.37 26.08 8.04
C VAL A 518 -3.61 25.99 7.14
N ALA A 519 -4.23 24.83 7.00
CA ALA A 519 -5.48 24.70 6.28
C ALA A 519 -6.61 25.57 6.86
N SER A 520 -6.57 25.86 8.17
CA SER A 520 -7.54 26.72 8.86
C SER A 520 -7.15 28.20 8.88
N GLU A 521 -6.00 28.58 8.34
CA GLU A 521 -5.51 29.96 8.29
C GLU A 521 -5.99 30.68 7.04
N LEU A 522 -6.16 32.02 7.15
CA LEU A 522 -6.46 32.89 6.02
C LEU A 522 -5.15 33.28 5.30
N ARG A 523 -4.67 32.43 4.42
CA ARG A 523 -3.36 32.59 3.75
C ARG A 523 -3.41 33.39 2.45
N VAL A 524 -4.60 33.54 1.88
CA VAL A 524 -4.80 34.36 0.66
C VAL A 524 -5.01 35.78 1.06
N GLU A 525 -3.97 36.60 0.90
CA GLU A 525 -4.01 38.02 1.22
C GLU A 525 -4.81 38.84 0.19
N ALA A 526 -5.46 39.92 0.62
CA ALA A 526 -6.02 40.89 -0.26
C ALA A 526 -4.93 41.51 -1.16
N GLY A 527 -5.24 41.74 -2.43
CA GLY A 527 -4.27 42.22 -3.41
C GLY A 527 -3.45 41.08 -4.10
N ARG A 528 -3.54 39.85 -3.64
CA ARG A 528 -2.88 38.70 -4.31
C ARG A 528 -3.43 38.52 -5.71
N ARG A 529 -2.54 38.37 -6.69
CA ARG A 529 -2.91 38.04 -8.06
C ARG A 529 -2.94 36.53 -8.22
N ILE A 530 -4.09 36.01 -8.64
CA ILE A 530 -4.23 34.57 -8.96
C ILE A 530 -3.87 34.29 -10.42
N SER A 531 -3.52 33.02 -10.73
CA SER A 531 -3.33 32.56 -12.10
C SER A 531 -4.68 32.46 -12.83
N ASN A 532 -4.64 32.34 -14.17
CA ASN A 532 -5.86 32.14 -14.95
C ASN A 532 -6.53 30.80 -14.55
N PRO A 533 -7.75 30.80 -14.01
CA PRO A 533 -8.42 29.62 -13.50
C PRO A 533 -8.69 28.57 -14.58
N LYS A 534 -8.47 27.32 -14.24
CA LYS A 534 -8.76 26.16 -15.08
C LYS A 534 -9.55 25.13 -14.29
N PRO A 535 -10.45 24.38 -14.94
CA PRO A 535 -11.09 23.24 -14.30
C PRO A 535 -10.03 22.21 -13.83
N VAL A 536 -10.06 21.88 -12.54
CA VAL A 536 -9.12 20.89 -11.95
C VAL A 536 -9.50 19.47 -12.37
N TYR A 537 -10.79 19.23 -12.54
CA TYR A 537 -11.34 17.91 -12.90
C TYR A 537 -12.16 17.99 -14.18
N LYS A 538 -12.18 16.87 -14.92
CA LYS A 538 -13.01 16.65 -16.10
C LYS A 538 -13.97 15.51 -15.85
N LYS A 539 -15.16 15.56 -16.45
CA LYS A 539 -16.12 14.47 -16.39
C LYS A 539 -15.56 13.21 -17.05
N VAL A 540 -15.92 12.08 -16.47
CA VAL A 540 -15.70 10.76 -17.07
C VAL A 540 -16.93 10.43 -17.90
N GLU A 541 -16.75 10.24 -19.19
CA GLU A 541 -17.82 9.93 -20.13
C GLU A 541 -17.87 8.41 -20.40
N GLU A 542 -18.98 7.91 -20.94
CA GLU A 542 -19.14 6.48 -21.26
C GLU A 542 -18.07 5.97 -22.25
N ALA A 543 -17.63 6.84 -23.18
CA ALA A 543 -16.56 6.52 -24.11
C ALA A 543 -15.20 6.25 -23.41
N ASP A 544 -14.93 6.93 -22.29
CA ASP A 544 -13.72 6.72 -21.50
C ASP A 544 -13.79 5.37 -20.77
N LEU A 545 -14.95 5.00 -20.25
CA LEU A 545 -15.16 3.68 -19.63
C LEU A 545 -15.00 2.54 -20.63
N GLY A 546 -15.37 2.77 -21.90
CA GLY A 546 -15.16 1.83 -23.00
C GLY A 546 -13.71 1.40 -23.17
N LYS A 547 -12.75 2.30 -22.99
CA LYS A 547 -11.31 2.01 -23.07
C LYS A 547 -10.88 1.02 -22.00
N VAL A 548 -11.37 1.19 -20.75
CA VAL A 548 -11.05 0.28 -19.64
C VAL A 548 -11.73 -1.07 -19.78
N ARG A 549 -12.97 -1.11 -20.30
CA ARG A 549 -13.67 -2.38 -20.55
C ARG A 549 -12.91 -3.28 -21.53
N VAL A 550 -12.25 -2.72 -22.51
CA VAL A 550 -11.42 -3.49 -23.45
C VAL A 550 -10.26 -4.21 -22.75
N LEU A 551 -9.75 -3.68 -21.63
CA LEU A 551 -8.71 -4.32 -20.84
C LEU A 551 -9.21 -5.53 -20.03
N LEU A 552 -10.52 -5.70 -19.93
CA LEU A 552 -11.16 -6.78 -19.17
C LEU A 552 -11.59 -7.98 -20.02
N GLY A 553 -11.28 -8.00 -21.31
CA GLY A 553 -11.54 -9.11 -22.24
C GLY A 553 -12.99 -9.15 -22.70
#